data_73f1f8a4d30d0c8a84f3ee74b43e349e
#
_entry.id   73f1f8a4d30d0c8a84f3ee74b43e349e
#
_cell.length_a   1.000
_cell.length_b   1.000
_cell.length_c   1.000
_cell.angle_alpha   90.00
_cell.angle_beta   90.00
_cell.angle_gamma   90.00
#
_symmetry.space_group_name_H-M   'P 1'
#
loop_
_entity.id
_entity.type
_entity.pdbx_description
1 polymer ?
#
loop_
_entity_poly.entity_id
_entity_poly.type
_entity_poly.pdbx_seq_one_letter_code
_entity_poly.pdbx_strand_id
1 'polypeptide(L)'
;FNAIKSPEAIFTALVMAAGEVNSQVVDLSKSMNVSYEEGQKIRGEFAGIAASTEDITVTTKKLVEAQMQFNEALGLAGKLIPENAAAQSKLTNQLGIGADSATKLRQIAEATGEDFREQTLAQYETVSAMSAQEGVAINVKGVMDEVGKAGAYGLAQFQGSVVALTEGVAQAKALGLSLDQVNSIAGKLMDFESSINAELQAELLLGKDINLEKAR
;
A
#
# COMPACT_ATOMS: atom_id res chain seq x y z
N PHE A 1 -33.67 17.31 14.08
CA PHE A 1 -33.00 18.31 14.95
C PHE A 1 -33.33 17.98 16.40
N ASN A 2 -32.26 17.76 17.23
CA ASN A 2 -32.20 17.79 18.70
C ASN A 2 -32.92 16.67 19.47
N ALA A 3 -32.24 15.56 19.63
CA ALA A 3 -32.20 14.97 20.96
C ALA A 3 -31.20 15.79 21.80
N ILE A 4 -31.67 16.73 22.61
CA ILE A 4 -30.91 17.22 23.76
C ILE A 4 -30.69 15.98 24.60
N LYS A 5 -29.47 15.42 24.54
CA LYS A 5 -29.14 14.21 25.30
C LYS A 5 -29.27 14.57 26.78
N SER A 6 -29.93 13.75 27.55
CA SER A 6 -30.02 13.96 29.00
C SER A 6 -28.62 14.13 29.62
N PRO A 7 -28.46 14.80 30.76
CA PRO A 7 -27.17 14.90 31.46
C PRO A 7 -26.49 13.54 31.65
N GLU A 8 -27.27 12.49 31.89
CA GLU A 8 -26.79 11.11 32.01
C GLU A 8 -26.25 10.57 30.67
N ALA A 9 -26.94 10.86 29.54
CA ALA A 9 -26.48 10.47 28.22
C ALA A 9 -25.18 11.21 27.84
N ILE A 10 -25.05 12.49 28.21
CA ILE A 10 -23.82 13.27 28.03
C ILE A 10 -22.70 12.69 28.88
N PHE A 11 -22.96 12.40 30.15
CA PHE A 11 -21.97 11.80 31.07
C PHE A 11 -21.52 10.44 30.55
N THR A 12 -22.45 9.58 30.14
CA THR A 12 -22.13 8.26 29.56
C THR A 12 -21.28 8.40 28.30
N ALA A 13 -21.60 9.34 27.41
CA ALA A 13 -20.83 9.59 26.20
C ALA A 13 -19.40 10.09 26.53
N LEU A 14 -19.22 10.93 27.54
CA LEU A 14 -17.92 11.39 28.00
C LEU A 14 -17.08 10.26 28.60
N VAL A 15 -17.68 9.39 29.40
CA VAL A 15 -17.00 8.22 29.98
C VAL A 15 -16.56 7.26 28.87
N MET A 16 -17.42 7.00 27.88
CA MET A 16 -17.07 6.15 26.73
C MET A 16 -15.95 6.78 25.90
N ALA A 17 -16.01 8.08 25.62
CA ALA A 17 -14.95 8.78 24.89
C ALA A 17 -13.61 8.77 25.65
N ALA A 18 -13.64 8.96 26.96
CA ALA A 18 -12.44 8.86 27.80
C ALA A 18 -11.88 7.43 27.80
N GLY A 19 -12.74 6.41 27.85
CA GLY A 19 -12.36 5.00 27.73
C GLY A 19 -11.70 4.68 26.39
N GLU A 20 -12.26 5.19 25.29
CA GLU A 20 -11.67 5.01 23.96
C GLU A 20 -10.31 5.70 23.82
N VAL A 21 -10.18 6.92 24.34
CA VAL A 21 -8.90 7.63 24.38
C VAL A 21 -7.85 6.84 25.16
N ASN A 22 -8.20 6.35 26.31
CA ASN A 22 -7.30 5.54 27.15
C ASN A 22 -6.89 4.24 26.47
N SER A 23 -7.83 3.53 25.82
CA SER A 23 -7.51 2.32 25.06
C SER A 23 -6.50 2.61 23.95
N GLN A 24 -6.74 3.65 23.13
CA GLN A 24 -5.81 4.06 22.08
C GLN A 24 -4.41 4.35 22.60
N VAL A 25 -4.28 5.01 23.76
CA VAL A 25 -2.98 5.29 24.38
C VAL A 25 -2.30 4.00 24.84
N VAL A 26 -3.04 3.09 25.49
CA VAL A 26 -2.51 1.81 25.96
C VAL A 26 -2.03 0.95 24.80
N ASP A 27 -2.84 0.83 23.76
CA ASP A 27 -2.53 0.01 22.59
C ASP A 27 -1.33 0.57 21.84
N LEU A 28 -1.27 1.90 21.66
CA LEU A 28 -0.14 2.60 21.05
C LEU A 28 1.14 2.42 21.88
N SER A 29 1.06 2.57 23.21
CA SER A 29 2.20 2.38 24.10
C SER A 29 2.76 0.96 24.04
N LYS A 30 1.89 -0.05 23.99
CA LYS A 30 2.29 -1.46 23.84
C LYS A 30 2.92 -1.71 22.48
N SER A 31 2.29 -1.25 21.39
CA SER A 31 2.77 -1.43 20.02
C SER A 31 4.13 -0.78 19.80
N MET A 32 4.39 0.36 20.44
CA MET A 32 5.62 1.13 20.31
C MET A 32 6.66 0.80 21.40
N ASN A 33 6.31 -0.03 22.37
CA ASN A 33 7.14 -0.33 23.54
C ASN A 33 7.62 0.95 24.27
N VAL A 34 6.70 1.89 24.47
CA VAL A 34 6.96 3.17 25.16
C VAL A 34 6.12 3.29 26.43
N SER A 35 6.43 4.27 27.27
CA SER A 35 5.62 4.58 28.45
C SER A 35 4.21 5.07 28.05
N TYR A 36 3.26 4.97 28.99
CA TYR A 36 1.92 5.52 28.81
C TYR A 36 1.94 7.02 28.52
N GLU A 37 2.81 7.78 29.19
CA GLU A 37 2.99 9.21 29.00
C GLU A 37 3.47 9.54 27.57
N GLU A 38 4.44 8.80 27.06
CA GLU A 38 4.91 8.97 25.67
C GLU A 38 3.85 8.55 24.66
N GLY A 39 3.11 7.47 24.91
CA GLY A 39 1.98 7.06 24.08
C GLY A 39 0.88 8.13 24.04
N GLN A 40 0.62 8.80 25.17
CA GLN A 40 -0.32 9.93 25.25
C GLN A 40 0.15 11.13 24.42
N LYS A 41 1.43 11.43 24.45
CA LYS A 41 2.04 12.51 23.65
C LYS A 41 1.92 12.22 22.16
N ILE A 42 2.28 11.00 21.71
CA ILE A 42 2.19 10.59 20.31
C ILE A 42 0.74 10.63 19.82
N ARG A 43 -0.22 10.15 20.64
CA ARG A 43 -1.64 10.26 20.31
C ARG A 43 -2.08 11.73 20.20
N GLY A 44 -1.54 12.61 21.04
CA GLY A 44 -1.79 14.05 20.98
C GLY A 44 -1.30 14.67 19.67
N GLU A 45 -0.14 14.27 19.17
CA GLU A 45 0.38 14.70 17.86
C GLU A 45 -0.57 14.23 16.72
N PHE A 46 -1.04 12.98 16.76
CA PHE A 46 -2.02 12.48 15.79
C PHE A 46 -3.36 13.22 15.87
N ALA A 47 -3.80 13.60 17.08
CA ALA A 47 -5.00 14.42 17.24
C ALA A 47 -4.81 15.83 16.62
N GLY A 48 -3.63 16.43 16.76
CA GLY A 48 -3.29 17.67 16.12
C GLY A 48 -3.39 17.61 14.59
N ILE A 49 -2.87 16.54 13.98
CA ILE A 49 -2.94 16.34 12.53
C ILE A 49 -4.37 16.11 12.08
N ALA A 50 -5.10 15.21 12.76
CA ALA A 50 -6.50 14.98 12.44
C ALA A 50 -7.35 16.26 12.52
N ALA A 51 -7.00 17.18 13.43
CA ALA A 51 -7.67 18.47 13.55
C ALA A 51 -7.23 19.51 12.51
N SER A 52 -5.99 19.44 12.03
CA SER A 52 -5.44 20.38 11.04
C SER A 52 -5.71 19.99 9.59
N THR A 53 -6.08 18.73 9.33
CA THR A 53 -6.43 18.28 7.97
C THR A 53 -7.89 18.64 7.65
N GLU A 54 -8.13 19.09 6.42
CA GLU A 54 -9.49 19.29 5.90
C GLU A 54 -10.20 17.98 5.54
N ASP A 55 -9.47 16.86 5.60
CA ASP A 55 -9.96 15.54 5.23
C ASP A 55 -10.64 14.84 6.42
N ILE A 56 -11.97 14.87 6.45
CA ILE A 56 -12.79 14.27 7.50
C ILE A 56 -12.61 12.76 7.67
N THR A 57 -11.98 12.11 6.71
CA THR A 57 -11.68 10.68 6.77
C THR A 57 -10.41 10.38 7.57
N VAL A 58 -9.56 11.38 7.81
CA VAL A 58 -8.37 11.28 8.65
C VAL A 58 -8.76 11.57 10.10
N THR A 59 -8.85 10.56 10.92
CA THR A 59 -9.21 10.70 12.35
C THR A 59 -8.06 10.22 13.23
N THR A 60 -7.98 10.73 14.45
CA THR A 60 -6.96 10.28 15.43
C THR A 60 -6.93 8.76 15.57
N LYS A 61 -8.10 8.12 15.62
CA LYS A 61 -8.21 6.66 15.70
C LYS A 61 -7.54 5.97 14.52
N LYS A 62 -7.82 6.41 13.30
CA LYS A 62 -7.21 5.83 12.08
C LYS A 62 -5.70 6.07 11.99
N LEU A 63 -5.21 7.18 12.51
CA LEU A 63 -3.77 7.44 12.59
C LEU A 63 -3.09 6.52 13.61
N VAL A 64 -3.73 6.28 14.76
CA VAL A 64 -3.27 5.29 15.76
C VAL A 64 -3.27 3.89 15.14
N GLU A 65 -4.34 3.49 14.46
CA GLU A 65 -4.44 2.21 13.75
C GLU A 65 -3.34 2.04 12.70
N ALA A 66 -3.08 3.08 11.89
CA ALA A 66 -2.01 3.07 10.89
C ALA A 66 -0.62 2.89 11.53
N GLN A 67 -0.37 3.54 12.68
CA GLN A 67 0.86 3.37 13.46
C GLN A 67 1.02 1.93 13.97
N MET A 68 -0.06 1.36 14.52
CA MET A 68 -0.04 -0.01 15.04
C MET A 68 0.20 -1.03 13.93
N GLN A 69 -0.51 -0.92 12.81
CA GLN A 69 -0.33 -1.76 11.63
C GLN A 69 1.10 -1.69 11.09
N PHE A 70 1.68 -0.49 11.08
CA PHE A 70 3.06 -0.31 10.69
C PHE A 70 4.03 -1.05 11.59
N ASN A 71 3.88 -0.93 12.91
CA ASN A 71 4.74 -1.63 13.87
C ASN A 71 4.59 -3.15 13.79
N GLU A 72 3.37 -3.64 13.61
CA GLU A 72 3.07 -5.06 13.43
C GLU A 72 3.74 -5.61 12.17
N ALA A 73 3.62 -4.92 11.03
CA ALA A 73 4.20 -5.36 9.77
C ALA A 73 5.73 -5.31 9.75
N LEU A 74 6.34 -4.38 10.50
CA LEU A 74 7.81 -4.31 10.63
C LEU A 74 8.38 -5.25 11.68
N GLY A 75 7.57 -5.70 12.64
CA GLY A 75 8.05 -6.37 13.84
C GLY A 75 8.95 -5.49 14.73
N LEU A 76 8.90 -4.18 14.55
CA LEU A 76 9.73 -3.19 15.23
C LEU A 76 8.89 -2.06 15.78
N ALA A 77 9.27 -1.54 16.94
CA ALA A 77 8.68 -0.33 17.51
C ALA A 77 9.26 0.93 16.83
N GLY A 78 8.69 1.31 15.69
CA GLY A 78 9.05 2.53 14.98
C GLY A 78 7.99 3.61 15.11
N LYS A 79 8.38 4.89 15.18
CA LYS A 79 7.45 6.01 15.15
C LYS A 79 7.27 6.48 13.71
N LEU A 80 6.04 6.43 13.22
CA LEU A 80 5.66 7.07 11.95
C LEU A 80 5.78 8.58 12.09
N ILE A 81 6.35 9.21 11.06
CA ILE A 81 6.17 10.64 10.87
C ILE A 81 4.66 10.87 10.68
N PRO A 82 4.07 11.84 11.38
CA PRO A 82 2.61 12.02 11.39
C PRO A 82 1.98 12.16 10.00
N GLU A 83 2.64 12.85 9.07
CA GLU A 83 2.20 13.02 7.68
C GLU A 83 2.14 11.68 6.93
N ASN A 84 3.12 10.81 7.19
CA ASN A 84 3.16 9.45 6.63
C ASN A 84 2.06 8.57 7.22
N ALA A 85 1.71 8.74 8.50
CA ALA A 85 0.56 8.07 9.10
C ALA A 85 -0.75 8.50 8.42
N ALA A 86 -0.90 9.78 8.10
CA ALA A 86 -2.06 10.29 7.36
C ALA A 86 -2.13 9.71 5.94
N ALA A 87 -1.00 9.68 5.20
CA ALA A 87 -0.93 9.09 3.86
C ALA A 87 -1.26 7.60 3.89
N GLN A 88 -0.67 6.84 4.82
CA GLN A 88 -0.97 5.41 5.00
C GLN A 88 -2.43 5.17 5.36
N SER A 89 -3.01 5.98 6.25
CA SER A 89 -4.43 5.91 6.60
C SER A 89 -5.33 6.13 5.38
N LYS A 90 -4.99 7.06 4.49
CA LYS A 90 -5.72 7.27 3.23
C LYS A 90 -5.62 6.06 2.30
N LEU A 91 -4.44 5.51 2.11
CA LEU A 91 -4.25 4.31 1.29
C LEU A 91 -5.11 3.15 1.77
N THR A 92 -5.11 2.88 3.07
CA THR A 92 -5.85 1.75 3.63
C THR A 92 -7.36 1.99 3.68
N ASN A 93 -7.81 3.18 4.07
CA ASN A 93 -9.22 3.46 4.32
C ASN A 93 -9.99 4.03 3.12
N GLN A 94 -9.32 4.75 2.20
CA GLN A 94 -9.98 5.32 1.01
C GLN A 94 -9.77 4.46 -0.22
N LEU A 95 -8.55 3.99 -0.47
CA LEU A 95 -8.25 3.13 -1.61
C LEU A 95 -8.40 1.65 -1.29
N GLY A 96 -8.57 1.28 -0.02
CA GLY A 96 -8.73 -0.10 0.42
C GLY A 96 -7.49 -0.97 0.20
N ILE A 97 -6.30 -0.36 0.14
CA ILE A 97 -5.03 -1.08 0.02
C ILE A 97 -4.77 -1.83 1.33
N GLY A 98 -4.30 -3.06 1.24
CA GLY A 98 -3.98 -3.85 2.43
C GLY A 98 -2.92 -3.17 3.31
N ALA A 99 -3.02 -3.30 4.62
CA ALA A 99 -2.09 -2.68 5.57
C ALA A 99 -0.63 -3.08 5.30
N ASP A 100 -0.39 -4.36 5.01
CA ASP A 100 0.93 -4.87 4.62
C ASP A 100 1.47 -4.21 3.36
N SER A 101 0.64 -4.09 2.33
CA SER A 101 1.03 -3.45 1.07
C SER A 101 1.33 -1.97 1.27
N ALA A 102 0.50 -1.26 2.03
CA ALA A 102 0.72 0.14 2.37
C ALA A 102 2.03 0.35 3.16
N THR A 103 2.34 -0.56 4.09
CA THR A 103 3.61 -0.53 4.84
C THR A 103 4.80 -0.79 3.93
N LYS A 104 4.71 -1.75 3.02
CA LYS A 104 5.78 -2.04 2.06
C LYS A 104 6.00 -0.91 1.05
N LEU A 105 4.93 -0.28 0.56
CA LEU A 105 5.03 0.93 -0.26
C LEU A 105 5.80 2.04 0.47
N ARG A 106 5.57 2.19 1.76
CA ARG A 106 6.32 3.15 2.57
C ARG A 106 7.78 2.73 2.77
N GLN A 107 8.05 1.45 2.99
CA GLN A 107 9.44 0.95 3.03
C GLN A 107 10.19 1.21 1.72
N ILE A 108 9.51 1.10 0.59
CA ILE A 108 10.04 1.45 -0.73
C ILE A 108 10.40 2.94 -0.76
N ALA A 109 9.50 3.83 -0.32
CA ALA A 109 9.75 5.26 -0.27
C ALA A 109 10.97 5.60 0.62
N GLU A 110 11.07 4.99 1.79
CA GLU A 110 12.21 5.15 2.68
C GLU A 110 13.53 4.64 2.07
N ALA A 111 13.48 3.52 1.35
CA ALA A 111 14.65 2.93 0.69
C ALA A 111 15.12 3.75 -0.51
N THR A 112 14.22 4.43 -1.21
CA THR A 112 14.55 5.30 -2.35
C THR A 112 14.85 6.74 -1.93
N GLY A 113 14.55 7.11 -0.68
CA GLY A 113 14.66 8.48 -0.18
C GLY A 113 13.57 9.42 -0.70
N GLU A 114 12.52 8.89 -1.30
CA GLU A 114 11.37 9.64 -1.80
C GLU A 114 10.37 9.95 -0.68
N ASP A 115 9.65 11.07 -0.81
CA ASP A 115 8.51 11.34 0.06
C ASP A 115 7.37 10.35 -0.23
N PHE A 116 6.88 9.69 0.80
CA PHE A 116 5.86 8.64 0.66
C PHE A 116 4.56 9.12 0.02
N ARG A 117 4.15 10.35 0.33
CA ARG A 117 2.94 10.95 -0.24
C ARG A 117 3.13 11.28 -1.72
N GLU A 118 4.29 11.86 -2.08
CA GLU A 118 4.63 12.19 -3.47
C GLU A 118 4.76 10.93 -4.30
N GLN A 119 5.45 9.91 -3.78
CA GLN A 119 5.56 8.59 -4.43
C GLN A 119 4.19 7.96 -4.67
N THR A 120 3.30 7.98 -3.67
CA THR A 120 1.96 7.42 -3.80
C THR A 120 1.13 8.15 -4.86
N LEU A 121 1.24 9.48 -4.91
CA LEU A 121 0.58 10.30 -5.91
C LEU A 121 1.12 9.99 -7.33
N ALA A 122 2.43 9.92 -7.48
CA ALA A 122 3.07 9.57 -8.76
C ALA A 122 2.63 8.18 -9.26
N GLN A 123 2.53 7.19 -8.38
CA GLN A 123 2.00 5.86 -8.73
C GLN A 123 0.54 5.93 -9.20
N TYR A 124 -0.30 6.68 -8.50
CA TYR A 124 -1.69 6.88 -8.89
C TYR A 124 -1.80 7.55 -10.29
N GLU A 125 -1.04 8.61 -10.51
CA GLU A 125 -1.00 9.33 -11.79
C GLU A 125 -0.50 8.42 -12.92
N THR A 126 0.56 7.65 -12.68
CA THR A 126 1.11 6.68 -13.63
C THR A 126 0.04 5.67 -14.08
N VAL A 127 -0.64 5.02 -13.12
CA VAL A 127 -1.68 4.03 -13.44
C VAL A 127 -2.86 4.68 -14.16
N SER A 128 -3.25 5.89 -13.75
CA SER A 128 -4.35 6.62 -14.37
C SER A 128 -4.03 7.02 -15.80
N ALA A 129 -2.80 7.49 -16.07
CA ALA A 129 -2.33 7.83 -17.40
C ALA A 129 -2.28 6.60 -18.32
N MET A 130 -1.75 5.47 -17.82
CA MET A 130 -1.71 4.22 -18.57
C MET A 130 -3.11 3.69 -18.89
N SER A 131 -4.03 3.75 -17.91
CA SER A 131 -5.43 3.35 -18.12
C SER A 131 -6.09 4.18 -19.24
N ALA A 132 -5.81 5.48 -19.29
CA ALA A 132 -6.32 6.36 -20.33
C ALA A 132 -5.66 6.09 -21.71
N GLN A 133 -4.35 5.80 -21.71
CA GLN A 133 -3.58 5.54 -22.94
C GLN A 133 -3.94 4.19 -23.58
N GLU A 134 -4.05 3.14 -22.77
CA GLU A 134 -4.38 1.78 -23.23
C GLU A 134 -5.88 1.59 -23.50
N GLY A 135 -6.73 2.53 -23.08
CA GLY A 135 -8.18 2.41 -23.18
C GLY A 135 -8.77 1.27 -22.33
N VAL A 136 -8.03 0.79 -21.32
CA VAL A 136 -8.40 -0.30 -20.44
C VAL A 136 -8.48 0.22 -19.01
N ALA A 137 -9.55 -0.13 -18.28
CA ALA A 137 -9.69 0.23 -16.87
C ALA A 137 -8.70 -0.59 -16.02
N ILE A 138 -7.58 0.02 -15.65
CA ILE A 138 -6.59 -0.60 -14.76
C ILE A 138 -6.96 -0.28 -13.32
N ASN A 139 -7.04 -1.31 -12.47
CA ASN A 139 -7.39 -1.15 -11.06
C ASN A 139 -6.18 -0.62 -10.27
N VAL A 140 -6.19 0.67 -9.94
CA VAL A 140 -5.14 1.35 -9.16
C VAL A 140 -4.83 0.61 -7.86
N LYS A 141 -5.86 0.21 -7.09
CA LYS A 141 -5.68 -0.57 -5.86
C LYS A 141 -4.90 -1.85 -6.13
N GLY A 142 -5.30 -2.61 -7.14
CA GLY A 142 -4.65 -3.87 -7.51
C GLY A 142 -3.19 -3.69 -7.92
N VAL A 143 -2.86 -2.58 -8.61
CA VAL A 143 -1.48 -2.23 -8.96
C VAL A 143 -0.68 -1.88 -7.71
N MET A 144 -1.18 -0.98 -6.87
CA MET A 144 -0.47 -0.55 -5.66
C MET A 144 -0.27 -1.69 -4.66
N ASP A 145 -1.27 -2.57 -4.48
CA ASP A 145 -1.13 -3.78 -3.67
C ASP A 145 -0.01 -4.69 -4.20
N GLU A 146 0.09 -4.82 -5.52
CA GLU A 146 1.11 -5.68 -6.13
C GLU A 146 2.51 -5.06 -6.11
N VAL A 147 2.63 -3.74 -6.34
CA VAL A 147 3.89 -2.99 -6.13
C VAL A 147 4.37 -3.15 -4.68
N GLY A 148 3.48 -2.99 -3.71
CA GLY A 148 3.79 -3.24 -2.30
C GLY A 148 4.27 -4.67 -2.04
N LYS A 149 3.61 -5.68 -2.61
CA LYS A 149 4.01 -7.09 -2.48
C LYS A 149 5.37 -7.38 -3.12
N ALA A 150 5.65 -6.80 -4.27
CA ALA A 150 6.94 -6.93 -4.95
C ALA A 150 8.10 -6.39 -4.09
N GLY A 151 7.86 -5.35 -3.30
CA GLY A 151 8.78 -4.82 -2.30
C GLY A 151 10.15 -4.47 -2.87
N ALA A 152 11.19 -4.60 -2.04
CA ALA A 152 12.57 -4.31 -2.43
C ALA A 152 13.08 -5.19 -3.57
N TYR A 153 12.62 -6.44 -3.65
CA TYR A 153 13.01 -7.35 -4.72
C TYR A 153 12.48 -6.89 -6.08
N GLY A 154 11.19 -6.55 -6.16
CA GLY A 154 10.62 -5.98 -7.37
C GLY A 154 11.28 -4.66 -7.75
N LEU A 155 11.53 -3.79 -6.77
CA LEU A 155 12.22 -2.52 -6.99
C LEU A 155 13.61 -2.72 -7.62
N ALA A 156 14.38 -3.71 -7.15
CA ALA A 156 15.69 -4.03 -7.70
C ALA A 156 15.62 -4.49 -9.16
N GLN A 157 14.59 -5.24 -9.55
CA GLN A 157 14.37 -5.65 -10.94
C GLN A 157 14.15 -4.46 -11.89
N PHE A 158 13.57 -3.37 -11.37
CA PHE A 158 13.32 -2.13 -12.11
C PHE A 158 14.37 -1.04 -11.81
N GLN A 159 15.60 -1.44 -11.48
CA GLN A 159 16.75 -0.56 -11.26
C GLN A 159 16.52 0.53 -10.18
N GLY A 160 15.69 0.23 -9.20
CA GLY A 160 15.34 1.16 -8.12
C GLY A 160 14.26 2.19 -8.48
N SER A 161 13.68 2.14 -9.66
CA SER A 161 12.61 3.06 -10.08
C SER A 161 11.24 2.56 -9.68
N VAL A 162 10.59 3.25 -8.76
CA VAL A 162 9.22 2.95 -8.32
C VAL A 162 8.22 3.18 -9.46
N VAL A 163 8.44 4.21 -10.28
CA VAL A 163 7.60 4.50 -11.45
C VAL A 163 7.69 3.35 -12.44
N ALA A 164 8.89 2.90 -12.81
CA ALA A 164 9.07 1.78 -13.74
C ALA A 164 8.46 0.47 -13.19
N LEU A 165 8.61 0.20 -11.89
CA LEU A 165 7.94 -0.94 -11.25
C LEU A 165 6.41 -0.81 -11.35
N THR A 166 5.87 0.39 -11.08
CA THR A 166 4.43 0.66 -11.18
C THR A 166 3.91 0.48 -12.61
N GLU A 167 4.64 0.97 -13.61
CA GLU A 167 4.33 0.78 -15.03
C GLU A 167 4.33 -0.70 -15.41
N GLY A 168 5.36 -1.46 -15.01
CA GLY A 168 5.46 -2.89 -15.29
C GLY A 168 4.31 -3.68 -14.67
N VAL A 169 3.93 -3.38 -13.42
CA VAL A 169 2.78 -3.99 -12.76
C VAL A 169 1.47 -3.58 -13.45
N ALA A 170 1.32 -2.32 -13.82
CA ALA A 170 0.12 -1.83 -14.51
C ALA A 170 -0.05 -2.49 -15.88
N GLN A 171 1.02 -2.67 -16.65
CA GLN A 171 1.02 -3.40 -17.92
C GLN A 171 0.62 -4.86 -17.71
N ALA A 172 1.19 -5.53 -16.71
CA ALA A 172 0.81 -6.90 -16.37
C ALA A 172 -0.70 -6.99 -16.07
N LYS A 173 -1.22 -6.06 -15.26
CA LYS A 173 -2.66 -5.99 -14.93
C LYS A 173 -3.54 -5.69 -16.13
N ALA A 174 -3.10 -4.86 -17.06
CA ALA A 174 -3.83 -4.61 -18.31
C ALA A 174 -3.97 -5.90 -19.15
N LEU A 175 -3.00 -6.80 -19.07
CA LEU A 175 -3.03 -8.14 -19.68
C LEU A 175 -3.74 -9.21 -18.82
N GLY A 176 -4.24 -8.84 -17.65
CA GLY A 176 -4.86 -9.79 -16.72
C GLY A 176 -3.87 -10.69 -15.97
N LEU A 177 -2.58 -10.32 -15.95
CA LEU A 177 -1.50 -11.07 -15.32
C LEU A 177 -1.04 -10.43 -14.00
N SER A 178 -0.33 -11.20 -13.19
CA SER A 178 0.48 -10.68 -12.08
C SER A 178 1.93 -10.49 -12.52
N LEU A 179 2.70 -9.68 -11.78
CA LEU A 179 4.14 -9.52 -12.02
C LEU A 179 4.89 -10.86 -11.92
N ASP A 180 4.52 -11.70 -10.96
CA ASP A 180 5.10 -13.04 -10.79
C ASP A 180 4.83 -13.95 -12.00
N GLN A 181 3.62 -13.86 -12.58
CA GLN A 181 3.30 -14.60 -13.81
C GLN A 181 4.14 -14.10 -14.99
N VAL A 182 4.29 -12.79 -15.14
CA VAL A 182 5.16 -12.21 -16.17
C VAL A 182 6.61 -12.65 -15.98
N ASN A 183 7.14 -12.60 -14.77
CA ASN A 183 8.48 -13.06 -14.45
C ASN A 183 8.65 -14.57 -14.72
N SER A 184 7.65 -15.38 -14.40
CA SER A 184 7.66 -16.81 -14.68
C SER A 184 7.67 -17.12 -16.18
N ILE A 185 6.89 -16.36 -16.97
CA ILE A 185 6.88 -16.47 -18.43
C ILE A 185 8.24 -16.07 -19.00
N ALA A 186 8.78 -14.92 -18.56
CA ALA A 186 10.09 -14.45 -18.99
C ALA A 186 11.20 -15.45 -18.66
N GLY A 187 11.19 -16.03 -17.44
CA GLY A 187 12.15 -17.06 -17.05
C GLY A 187 12.07 -18.31 -17.93
N LYS A 188 10.87 -18.74 -18.31
CA LYS A 188 10.70 -19.89 -19.23
C LYS A 188 11.14 -19.57 -20.66
N LEU A 189 11.00 -18.33 -21.11
CA LEU A 189 11.48 -17.92 -22.43
C LEU A 189 13.02 -17.81 -22.47
N MET A 190 13.65 -17.47 -21.33
CA MET A 190 15.12 -17.41 -21.20
C MET A 190 15.75 -18.80 -21.05
N ASP A 191 15.01 -19.83 -20.70
CA ASP A 191 15.48 -21.21 -20.72
C ASP A 191 15.33 -21.75 -22.16
N PHE A 192 16.42 -21.64 -22.92
CA PHE A 192 16.47 -21.96 -24.36
C PHE A 192 15.94 -23.35 -24.70
N GLU A 193 16.31 -24.36 -23.91
CA GLU A 193 15.92 -25.74 -24.21
C GLU A 193 14.42 -25.98 -23.98
N SER A 194 13.90 -25.56 -22.83
CA SER A 194 12.46 -25.68 -22.53
C SER A 194 11.61 -24.79 -23.44
N SER A 195 12.12 -23.62 -23.79
CA SER A 195 11.44 -22.66 -24.66
C SER A 195 11.28 -23.16 -26.09
N ILE A 196 12.32 -23.78 -26.67
CA ILE A 196 12.27 -24.39 -28.01
C ILE A 196 11.31 -25.57 -28.02
N ASN A 197 11.38 -26.44 -26.98
CA ASN A 197 10.46 -27.56 -26.87
C ASN A 197 9.00 -27.13 -26.73
N ALA A 198 8.72 -26.09 -25.95
CA ALA A 198 7.38 -25.52 -25.80
C ALA A 198 6.85 -24.88 -27.08
N GLU A 199 7.71 -24.21 -27.85
CA GLU A 199 7.40 -23.63 -29.16
C GLU A 199 7.01 -24.72 -30.16
N LEU A 200 7.82 -25.77 -30.29
CA LEU A 200 7.54 -26.92 -31.16
C LEU A 200 6.24 -27.64 -30.78
N GLN A 201 5.97 -27.80 -29.49
CA GLN A 201 4.71 -28.39 -29.02
C GLN A 201 3.51 -27.50 -29.34
N ALA A 202 3.63 -26.19 -29.17
CA ALA A 202 2.56 -25.24 -29.47
C ALA A 202 2.28 -25.17 -30.97
N GLU A 203 3.32 -25.17 -31.82
CA GLU A 203 3.19 -25.26 -33.27
C GLU A 203 2.47 -26.54 -33.73
N LEU A 204 2.83 -27.65 -33.11
CA LEU A 204 2.18 -28.95 -33.40
C LEU A 204 0.70 -28.97 -33.03
N LEU A 205 0.35 -28.36 -31.90
CA LEU A 205 -1.03 -28.30 -31.39
C LEU A 205 -1.89 -27.28 -32.14
N LEU A 206 -1.32 -26.17 -32.54
CA LEU A 206 -2.04 -25.04 -33.17
C LEU A 206 -2.02 -25.12 -34.69
N GLY A 207 -1.14 -25.95 -35.28
CA GLY A 207 -0.94 -26.03 -36.71
C GLY A 207 -0.45 -24.69 -37.33
N LYS A 208 0.20 -23.85 -36.54
CA LYS A 208 0.73 -22.55 -36.95
C LYS A 208 2.16 -22.40 -36.48
N ASP A 209 2.97 -21.79 -37.33
CA ASP A 209 4.36 -21.42 -37.03
C ASP A 209 4.38 -20.27 -36.00
N ILE A 210 5.04 -20.47 -34.86
CA ILE A 210 5.15 -19.50 -33.75
C ILE A 210 6.65 -19.22 -33.57
N ASN A 211 7.11 -18.03 -33.95
CA ASN A 211 8.52 -17.67 -33.80
C ASN A 211 8.74 -16.82 -32.55
N LEU A 212 9.30 -17.43 -31.50
CA LEU A 212 9.67 -16.75 -30.26
C LEU A 212 11.16 -16.32 -30.19
N GLU A 213 11.90 -16.44 -31.30
CA GLU A 213 13.34 -16.15 -31.35
C GLU A 213 13.67 -14.70 -30.89
N LYS A 214 12.78 -13.74 -31.19
CA LYS A 214 12.94 -12.34 -30.77
C LYS A 214 12.61 -12.10 -29.28
N ALA A 215 11.92 -13.02 -28.64
CA ALA A 215 11.55 -12.93 -27.23
C ALA A 215 12.55 -13.66 -26.31
N ARG A 216 13.42 -14.46 -26.88
CA ARG A 216 14.55 -15.10 -26.22
C ARG A 216 15.77 -14.22 -26.32
#